data_386751854e85bdf3e5a983eeefe7822b
#
_entry.id   386751854e85bdf3e5a983eeefe7822b
#
_cell.length_a   1.000
_cell.length_b   1.000
_cell.length_c   1.000
_cell.angle_alpha   90.00
_cell.angle_beta   90.00
_cell.angle_gamma   90.00
#
_symmetry.space_group_name_H-M   'P 1'
#
loop_
_entity.id
_entity.type
_entity.pdbx_description
1 polymer ?
#
loop_
_entity_poly.entity_id
_entity_poly.type
_entity_poly.pdbx_seq_one_letter_code
_entity_poly.pdbx_strand_id
1 'polypeptide(L)'
;SLSGTGRFLKERIKGFRVVAVEPSASPVISGGKAGPHAIQGIGAGFIPDTLDVNLLDEVMTMDNDDAISMAKKLISEQGVLCGISSGCNVAAALRIAARPEMKGKNIVTFICDTGERYLSTDLYA
;
A
#
# COMPACT_ATOMS: atom_id res chain seq x y z
N SER A 1 9.70 -6.88 0.60
CA SER A 1 9.95 -5.84 1.63
C SER A 1 9.11 -6.08 2.88
N LEU A 2 7.77 -6.22 2.76
CA LEU A 2 6.84 -6.27 3.89
C LEU A 2 7.21 -7.35 4.92
N SER A 3 7.44 -8.60 4.48
CA SER A 3 7.75 -9.72 5.38
C SER A 3 9.08 -9.54 6.10
N GLY A 4 10.13 -9.09 5.40
CA GLY A 4 11.44 -8.87 6.02
C GLY A 4 11.40 -7.75 7.06
N THR A 5 10.82 -6.60 6.70
CA THR A 5 10.66 -5.45 7.60
C THR A 5 9.75 -5.81 8.78
N GLY A 6 8.61 -6.45 8.50
CA GLY A 6 7.63 -6.83 9.52
C GLY A 6 8.21 -7.79 10.55
N ARG A 7 8.93 -8.83 10.11
CA ARG A 7 9.60 -9.79 11.00
C ARG A 7 10.63 -9.10 11.89
N PHE A 8 11.52 -8.32 11.29
CA PHE A 8 12.57 -7.60 12.01
C PHE A 8 12.02 -6.66 13.08
N LEU A 9 10.97 -5.90 12.75
CA LEU A 9 10.41 -4.90 13.67
C LEU A 9 9.50 -5.52 14.73
N LYS A 10 8.74 -6.58 14.41
CA LYS A 10 7.93 -7.30 15.41
C LYS A 10 8.79 -7.93 16.53
N GLU A 11 10.00 -8.38 16.21
CA GLU A 11 10.93 -8.90 17.21
C GLU A 11 11.48 -7.84 18.17
N ARG A 12 11.49 -6.56 17.75
CA ARG A 12 12.16 -5.45 18.47
C ARG A 12 11.21 -4.42 19.05
N ILE A 13 10.02 -4.31 18.49
CA ILE A 13 9.04 -3.30 18.90
C ILE A 13 7.77 -4.00 19.36
N LYS A 14 7.55 -4.00 20.68
CA LYS A 14 6.33 -4.58 21.25
C LYS A 14 5.10 -3.86 20.72
N GLY A 15 4.15 -4.64 20.21
CA GLY A 15 2.90 -4.12 19.65
C GLY A 15 3.04 -3.56 18.23
N PHE A 16 4.18 -3.79 17.56
CA PHE A 16 4.34 -3.45 16.15
C PHE A 16 3.32 -4.20 15.29
N ARG A 17 2.62 -3.48 14.44
CA ARG A 17 1.61 -4.04 13.53
C ARG A 17 2.03 -3.93 12.08
N VAL A 18 1.71 -4.96 11.31
CA VAL A 18 1.97 -5.05 9.88
C VAL A 18 0.64 -5.05 9.15
N VAL A 19 0.44 -4.07 8.28
CA VAL A 19 -0.74 -3.98 7.43
C VAL A 19 -0.33 -4.18 5.98
N ALA A 20 -0.90 -5.18 5.32
CA ALA A 20 -0.76 -5.36 3.88
C ALA A 20 -1.83 -4.55 3.15
N VAL A 21 -1.48 -4.05 1.97
CA VAL A 21 -2.41 -3.34 1.09
C VAL A 21 -2.47 -4.06 -0.24
N GLU A 22 -3.66 -4.32 -0.74
CA GLU A 22 -3.89 -4.95 -2.03
C GLU A 22 -5.00 -4.25 -2.83
N PRO A 23 -5.05 -4.41 -4.17
CA PRO A 23 -6.14 -3.85 -4.97
C PRO A 23 -7.49 -4.50 -4.62
N SER A 24 -8.56 -3.71 -4.48
CA SER A 24 -9.92 -4.23 -4.25
C SER A 24 -10.41 -5.11 -5.41
N ALA A 25 -9.95 -4.85 -6.63
CA ALA A 25 -10.26 -5.65 -7.81
C ALA A 25 -9.49 -6.99 -7.87
N SER A 26 -8.46 -7.18 -7.03
CA SER A 26 -7.64 -8.41 -6.99
C SER A 26 -7.25 -8.76 -5.54
N PRO A 27 -8.23 -8.99 -4.62
CA PRO A 27 -7.98 -9.10 -3.19
C PRO A 27 -7.57 -10.53 -2.79
N VAL A 28 -6.52 -11.06 -3.39
CA VAL A 28 -6.07 -12.46 -3.24
C VAL A 28 -5.58 -12.76 -1.83
N ILE A 29 -4.89 -11.81 -1.17
CA ILE A 29 -4.42 -11.97 0.21
C ILE A 29 -5.61 -12.07 1.17
N SER A 30 -6.69 -11.34 0.91
CA SER A 30 -7.95 -11.39 1.66
C SER A 30 -8.83 -12.61 1.32
N GLY A 31 -8.38 -13.51 0.45
CA GLY A 31 -9.13 -14.72 0.05
C GLY A 31 -10.09 -14.51 -1.12
N GLY A 32 -10.04 -13.37 -1.79
CA GLY A 32 -10.81 -13.10 -3.00
C GLY A 32 -10.16 -13.63 -4.26
N LYS A 33 -10.78 -13.33 -5.41
CA LYS A 33 -10.28 -13.76 -6.72
C LYS A 33 -9.35 -12.72 -7.33
N ALA A 34 -8.35 -13.19 -8.07
CA ALA A 34 -7.52 -12.34 -8.90
C ALA A 34 -8.34 -11.65 -10.00
N GLY A 35 -8.04 -10.39 -10.26
CA GLY A 35 -8.69 -9.59 -11.30
C GLY A 35 -7.77 -8.48 -11.83
N PRO A 36 -8.12 -7.87 -12.97
CA PRO A 36 -7.37 -6.75 -13.52
C PRO A 36 -7.52 -5.50 -12.65
N HIS A 37 -6.43 -4.74 -12.51
CA HIS A 37 -6.39 -3.47 -11.77
C HIS A 37 -5.30 -2.54 -12.32
N ALA A 38 -5.35 -1.26 -11.96
CA ALA A 38 -4.44 -0.23 -12.44
C ALA A 38 -3.24 0.03 -11.50
N ILE A 39 -3.18 -0.59 -10.33
CA ILE A 39 -2.13 -0.34 -9.32
C ILE A 39 -0.92 -1.21 -9.63
N GLN A 40 -0.02 -0.73 -10.47
CA GLN A 40 1.19 -1.46 -10.86
C GLN A 40 2.12 -1.70 -9.66
N GLY A 41 2.76 -2.87 -9.64
CA GLY A 41 3.74 -3.26 -8.62
C GLY A 41 3.18 -4.03 -7.43
N ILE A 42 1.85 -4.09 -7.28
CA ILE A 42 1.16 -4.91 -6.27
C ILE A 42 0.06 -5.74 -6.93
N GLY A 43 -0.60 -6.60 -6.18
CA GLY A 43 -1.75 -7.36 -6.67
C GLY A 43 -1.41 -8.31 -7.81
N ALA A 44 -0.37 -9.12 -7.66
CA ALA A 44 0.13 -10.03 -8.72
C ALA A 44 -0.86 -11.14 -9.13
N GLY A 45 -2.01 -11.24 -8.47
CA GLY A 45 -3.01 -12.28 -8.73
C GLY A 45 -2.72 -13.61 -8.02
N PHE A 46 -1.68 -13.67 -7.23
CA PHE A 46 -1.31 -14.80 -6.39
C PHE A 46 -0.60 -14.30 -5.12
N ILE A 47 -0.48 -15.16 -4.10
CA ILE A 47 0.31 -14.87 -2.90
C ILE A 47 1.76 -15.28 -3.20
N PRO A 48 2.73 -14.32 -3.24
CA PRO A 48 4.12 -14.66 -3.48
C PRO A 48 4.71 -15.49 -2.35
N ASP A 49 5.59 -16.45 -2.65
CA ASP A 49 6.30 -17.27 -1.65
C ASP A 49 7.12 -16.42 -0.66
N THR A 50 7.51 -15.22 -1.08
CA THR A 50 8.23 -14.24 -0.23
C THR A 50 7.32 -13.50 0.75
N LEU A 51 5.99 -13.63 0.63
CA LEU A 51 5.02 -13.05 1.57
C LEU A 51 4.69 -14.04 2.68
N ASP A 52 5.14 -13.76 3.88
CA ASP A 52 4.74 -14.47 5.08
C ASP A 52 3.42 -13.88 5.60
N VAL A 53 2.32 -14.53 5.25
CA VAL A 53 0.97 -14.07 5.61
C VAL A 53 0.70 -14.12 7.13
N ASN A 54 1.45 -14.94 7.88
CA ASN A 54 1.31 -15.03 9.33
C ASN A 54 1.84 -13.80 10.08
N LEU A 55 2.62 -12.96 9.41
CA LEU A 55 3.09 -11.68 9.95
C LEU A 55 2.03 -10.58 9.86
N LEU A 56 1.02 -10.75 9.03
CA LEU A 56 0.02 -9.71 8.76
C LEU A 56 -0.97 -9.60 9.92
N ASP A 57 -1.13 -8.41 10.46
CA ASP A 57 -2.14 -8.10 11.47
C ASP A 57 -3.45 -7.63 10.81
N GLU A 58 -3.35 -7.09 9.60
CA GLU A 58 -4.49 -6.60 8.83
C GLU A 58 -4.17 -6.62 7.33
N VAL A 59 -5.20 -6.80 6.50
CA VAL A 59 -5.13 -6.61 5.05
C VAL A 59 -6.16 -5.58 4.66
N MET A 60 -5.76 -4.52 3.97
CA MET A 60 -6.64 -3.47 3.45
C MET A 60 -6.74 -3.56 1.93
N THR A 61 -7.95 -3.42 1.42
CA THR A 61 -8.16 -3.27 -0.02
C THR A 61 -8.27 -1.80 -0.40
N MET A 62 -7.74 -1.43 -1.57
CA MET A 62 -7.76 -0.07 -2.11
C MET A 62 -8.22 -0.07 -3.55
N ASP A 63 -9.07 0.89 -3.89
CA ASP A 63 -9.54 1.08 -5.26
C ASP A 63 -8.51 1.80 -6.13
N ASN A 64 -8.57 1.56 -7.45
CA ASN A 64 -7.68 2.21 -8.41
C ASN A 64 -7.75 3.73 -8.32
N ASP A 65 -8.96 4.28 -8.24
CA ASP A 65 -9.21 5.73 -8.21
C ASP A 65 -8.62 6.38 -6.95
N ASP A 66 -8.73 5.74 -5.81
CA ASP A 66 -8.12 6.21 -4.55
C ASP A 66 -6.59 6.24 -4.66
N ALA A 67 -5.98 5.20 -5.23
CA ALA A 67 -4.55 5.11 -5.42
C ALA A 67 -4.02 6.20 -6.37
N ILE A 68 -4.67 6.38 -7.51
CA ILE A 68 -4.31 7.39 -8.53
C ILE A 68 -4.52 8.80 -7.97
N SER A 69 -5.68 9.06 -7.35
CA SER A 69 -6.00 10.37 -6.76
C SER A 69 -4.98 10.76 -5.68
N MET A 70 -4.60 9.82 -4.82
CA MET A 70 -3.61 10.08 -3.78
C MET A 70 -2.20 10.31 -4.36
N ALA A 71 -1.80 9.56 -5.38
CA ALA A 71 -0.53 9.81 -6.06
C ALA A 71 -0.49 11.22 -6.69
N LYS A 72 -1.58 11.63 -7.36
CA LYS A 72 -1.72 13.02 -7.89
C LYS A 72 -1.62 14.08 -6.79
N LYS A 73 -2.24 13.86 -5.63
CA LYS A 73 -2.13 14.77 -4.48
C LYS A 73 -0.70 14.85 -3.93
N LEU A 74 -0.01 13.73 -3.79
CA LEU A 74 1.38 13.72 -3.35
C LEU A 74 2.27 14.54 -4.28
N ILE A 75 2.05 14.46 -5.58
CA ILE A 75 2.79 15.24 -6.57
C ILE A 75 2.44 16.72 -6.46
N SER A 76 1.16 17.09 -6.50
CA SER A 76 0.72 18.47 -6.60
C SER A 76 0.82 19.26 -5.29
N GLU A 77 0.58 18.61 -4.15
CA GLU A 77 0.50 19.27 -2.85
C GLU A 77 1.79 19.13 -2.02
N GLN A 78 2.56 18.05 -2.24
CA GLN A 78 3.74 17.73 -1.44
C GLN A 78 5.04 17.71 -2.25
N GLY A 79 4.97 17.84 -3.58
CA GLY A 79 6.14 17.77 -4.46
C GLY A 79 6.79 16.37 -4.52
N VAL A 80 6.06 15.33 -4.12
CA VAL A 80 6.57 13.95 -4.11
C VAL A 80 6.17 13.27 -5.41
N LEU A 81 7.10 13.21 -6.37
CA LEU A 81 6.91 12.53 -7.65
C LEU A 81 6.98 11.01 -7.45
N CYS A 82 5.84 10.36 -7.32
CA CYS A 82 5.74 8.93 -7.01
C CYS A 82 4.81 8.17 -7.95
N GLY A 83 4.89 6.84 -7.93
CA GLY A 83 4.01 5.96 -8.69
C GLY A 83 2.68 5.66 -8.01
N ILE A 84 1.80 4.95 -8.72
CA ILE A 84 0.42 4.65 -8.29
C ILE A 84 0.40 3.81 -7.01
N SER A 85 1.29 2.81 -6.86
CA SER A 85 1.36 2.00 -5.65
C SER A 85 1.78 2.79 -4.41
N SER A 86 2.57 3.85 -4.58
CA SER A 86 2.91 4.78 -3.50
C SER A 86 1.67 5.56 -3.03
N GLY A 87 0.87 6.05 -3.98
CA GLY A 87 -0.43 6.64 -3.68
C GLY A 87 -1.36 5.69 -2.94
N CYS A 88 -1.42 4.43 -3.38
CA CYS A 88 -2.16 3.36 -2.71
C CYS A 88 -1.73 3.19 -1.25
N ASN A 89 -0.43 3.09 -1.00
CA ASN A 89 0.13 2.93 0.34
C ASN A 89 -0.18 4.13 1.25
N VAL A 90 -0.03 5.35 0.73
CA VAL A 90 -0.30 6.57 1.52
C VAL A 90 -1.80 6.71 1.80
N ALA A 91 -2.67 6.40 0.84
CA ALA A 91 -4.12 6.42 1.06
C ALA A 91 -4.53 5.43 2.16
N ALA A 92 -3.97 4.22 2.16
CA ALA A 92 -4.19 3.24 3.23
C ALA A 92 -3.66 3.73 4.58
N ALA A 93 -2.45 4.30 4.61
CA ALA A 93 -1.85 4.86 5.82
C ALA A 93 -2.71 5.98 6.42
N LEU A 94 -3.26 6.88 5.61
CA LEU A 94 -4.16 7.94 6.06
C LEU A 94 -5.49 7.41 6.60
N ARG A 95 -6.06 6.36 5.98
CA ARG A 95 -7.26 5.70 6.51
C ARG A 95 -7.00 5.07 7.88
N ILE A 96 -5.82 4.48 8.10
CA ILE A 96 -5.41 3.96 9.40
C ILE A 96 -5.22 5.11 10.39
N ALA A 97 -4.52 6.19 9.99
CA ALA A 97 -4.24 7.35 10.84
C ALA A 97 -5.51 8.04 11.35
N ALA A 98 -6.60 8.00 10.56
CA ALA A 98 -7.89 8.57 10.94
C ALA A 98 -8.62 7.79 12.04
N ARG A 99 -8.19 6.59 12.38
CA ARG A 99 -8.81 5.78 13.43
C ARG A 99 -8.49 6.36 14.82
N PRO A 100 -9.47 6.48 15.74
CA PRO A 100 -9.25 7.08 17.06
C PRO A 100 -8.12 6.42 17.86
N GLU A 101 -7.99 5.10 17.79
CA GLU A 101 -6.96 4.32 18.48
C GLU A 101 -5.53 4.56 17.96
N MET A 102 -5.42 5.19 16.79
CA MET A 102 -4.12 5.51 16.18
C MET A 102 -3.58 6.88 16.58
N LYS A 103 -4.34 7.64 17.37
CA LYS A 103 -3.88 8.96 17.86
C LYS A 103 -2.55 8.84 18.61
N GLY A 104 -1.56 9.61 18.19
CA GLY A 104 -0.22 9.60 18.76
C GLY A 104 0.66 8.40 18.38
N LYS A 105 0.21 7.57 17.44
CA LYS A 105 1.01 6.44 16.90
C LYS A 105 1.80 6.87 15.68
N ASN A 106 2.94 6.22 15.47
CA ASN A 106 3.72 6.34 14.25
C ASN A 106 3.21 5.35 13.21
N ILE A 107 2.97 5.83 11.99
CA ILE A 107 2.62 5.01 10.84
C ILE A 107 3.72 5.22 9.80
N VAL A 108 4.30 4.13 9.33
CA VAL A 108 5.35 4.14 8.30
C VAL A 108 4.83 3.44 7.06
N THR A 109 5.03 4.06 5.91
CA THR A 109 4.72 3.48 4.61
C THR A 109 5.84 3.75 3.61
N PHE A 110 5.81 3.07 2.46
CA PHE A 110 6.85 3.20 1.44
C PHE A 110 6.37 4.02 0.25
N ILE A 111 7.23 4.93 -0.19
CA ILE A 111 7.21 5.48 -1.55
C ILE A 111 8.04 4.53 -2.41
N CYS A 112 7.36 3.69 -3.19
CA CYS A 112 7.97 2.48 -3.78
C CYS A 112 8.83 2.78 -5.00
N ASP A 113 8.44 3.77 -5.80
CA ASP A 113 9.11 4.17 -7.05
C ASP A 113 8.80 5.62 -7.42
N THR A 114 9.39 6.09 -8.51
CA THR A 114 9.23 7.45 -9.01
C THR A 114 8.11 7.56 -10.05
N GLY A 115 7.54 8.75 -10.22
CA GLY A 115 6.45 9.00 -11.14
C GLY A 115 6.83 8.96 -12.62
N GLU A 116 8.12 9.09 -12.96
CA GLU A 116 8.58 9.08 -14.37
C GLU A 116 8.18 7.82 -15.13
N ARG A 117 8.03 6.70 -14.44
CA ARG A 117 7.59 5.41 -15.01
C ARG A 117 6.14 5.43 -15.50
N TYR A 118 5.37 6.44 -15.09
CA TYR A 118 3.90 6.48 -15.27
C TYR A 118 3.46 7.63 -16.18
N LEU A 119 4.40 8.31 -16.88
CA LEU A 119 4.10 9.46 -17.75
C LEU A 119 3.13 9.13 -18.89
N SER A 120 3.05 7.87 -19.30
CA SER A 120 2.13 7.37 -20.34
C SER A 120 0.87 6.70 -19.78
N THR A 121 0.60 6.85 -18.49
CA THR A 121 -0.56 6.25 -17.80
C THR A 121 -1.55 7.31 -17.35
N ASP A 122 -2.71 6.87 -16.86
CA ASP A 122 -3.78 7.74 -16.30
C ASP A 122 -3.33 8.57 -15.09
N LEU A 123 -2.17 8.27 -14.53
CA LEU A 123 -1.61 9.07 -13.42
C LEU A 123 -1.35 10.52 -13.84
N TYR A 124 -0.97 10.73 -15.11
CA TYR A 124 -0.66 12.06 -15.66
C TYR A 124 -1.62 12.50 -16.78
N ALA A 125 -2.66 11.73 -17.03
CA ALA A 125 -3.69 12.07 -18.00
C ALA A 125 -4.62 13.18 -17.48
#